data_518fe7899a1bcdc2e7bf81085f0e081a
#
_entry.id   518fe7899a1bcdc2e7bf81085f0e081a
#
_cell.length_a   1.000
_cell.length_b   1.000
_cell.length_c   1.000
_cell.angle_alpha   90.00
_cell.angle_beta   90.00
_cell.angle_gamma   90.00
#
_symmetry.space_group_name_H-M   'P 1'
#
loop_
_entity.id
_entity.type
_entity.pdbx_description
1 polymer ?
#
loop_
_entity_poly.entity_id
_entity_poly.type
_entity_poly.pdbx_seq_one_letter_code
_entity_poly.pdbx_strand_id
1 'polypeptide(L)'
;MPRGPIVDTHLHLWDPKKLRYAWLDGNPVLDQAYGLDRYDAATEGLDVEAMVFLQCEVDPAQYEQEAEWIAGLAKVDPRIKGMVAWAPLEKGRAVAADVERLARHDILRGIRRIIQFEPDLDFCLRPDFIEGVRTLAEFGLSFDICVDHRHMANVLKFAAQIPEVPMILDHIGKPAIADGVMEPWASQMHQLAELPHVSCKISGVATEADHANWTEDELKRYVQVALDAFGFDRVMFGGDWPVAVQAIEFRRWVAILDDVLASATDAERRKFWRDNAVRFYRLETAR
;
A
#
# COMPACT_ATOMS: atom_id res chain seq x y z
N MET A 1 -20.94 -1.17 7.56
CA MET A 1 -19.71 -1.27 8.40
C MET A 1 -19.32 -2.74 8.55
N PRO A 2 -18.03 -3.08 8.47
CA PRO A 2 -17.56 -4.46 8.57
C PRO A 2 -18.04 -5.13 9.88
N ARG A 3 -18.39 -6.41 9.78
CA ARG A 3 -18.88 -7.19 10.93
C ARG A 3 -17.79 -7.86 11.75
N GLY A 4 -16.54 -7.60 11.47
CA GLY A 4 -15.39 -8.23 12.10
C GLY A 4 -14.14 -7.35 12.07
N PRO A 5 -13.02 -7.87 12.57
CA PRO A 5 -11.79 -7.13 12.65
C PRO A 5 -11.25 -6.74 11.27
N ILE A 6 -10.62 -5.57 11.23
CA ILE A 6 -9.97 -4.99 10.05
C ILE A 6 -8.45 -5.06 10.25
N VAL A 7 -7.72 -5.45 9.22
CA VAL A 7 -6.29 -5.21 9.09
C VAL A 7 -6.09 -4.11 8.07
N ASP A 8 -5.61 -2.94 8.52
CA ASP A 8 -5.26 -1.85 7.62
C ASP A 8 -3.86 -2.08 7.05
N THR A 9 -3.78 -2.39 5.76
CA THR A 9 -2.52 -2.70 5.08
C THR A 9 -1.82 -1.50 4.48
N HIS A 10 -2.33 -0.28 4.68
CA HIS A 10 -1.75 0.93 4.11
C HIS A 10 -1.92 2.13 5.03
N LEU A 11 -1.12 2.14 6.09
CA LEU A 11 -1.05 3.21 7.07
C LEU A 11 0.25 4.00 6.89
N HIS A 12 0.14 5.31 6.92
CA HIS A 12 1.29 6.21 7.06
C HIS A 12 1.23 6.97 8.39
N LEU A 13 2.39 7.13 9.00
CA LEU A 13 2.59 7.96 10.18
C LEU A 13 3.81 8.84 9.93
N TRP A 14 3.70 10.13 10.18
CA TRP A 14 4.82 11.06 10.05
C TRP A 14 4.75 12.21 11.02
N ASP A 15 5.90 12.80 11.30
CA ASP A 15 6.06 14.03 12.04
C ASP A 15 7.17 14.89 11.40
N PRO A 16 6.81 15.96 10.64
CA PRO A 16 7.78 16.82 9.96
C PRO A 16 8.77 17.52 10.91
N LYS A 17 8.50 17.50 12.22
CA LYS A 17 9.43 18.01 13.23
C LYS A 17 10.50 16.99 13.63
N LYS A 18 10.30 15.71 13.33
CA LYS A 18 11.23 14.61 13.65
C LYS A 18 12.08 14.21 12.47
N LEU A 19 11.44 14.07 11.29
CA LEU A 19 12.07 13.62 10.06
C LEU A 19 11.66 14.53 8.92
N ARG A 20 12.47 14.57 7.87
CA ARG A 20 12.25 15.44 6.72
C ARG A 20 11.44 14.72 5.64
N TYR A 21 10.30 15.29 5.29
CA TYR A 21 9.40 14.84 4.23
C TYR A 21 9.19 15.99 3.24
N ALA A 22 10.06 16.11 2.24
CA ALA A 22 10.08 17.26 1.33
C ALA A 22 8.77 17.42 0.52
N TRP A 23 8.09 16.33 0.24
CA TRP A 23 6.83 16.33 -0.51
C TRP A 23 5.64 16.94 0.27
N LEU A 24 5.76 17.08 1.60
CA LEU A 24 4.74 17.72 2.44
C LEU A 24 4.79 19.25 2.38
N ASP A 25 5.91 19.83 1.94
CA ASP A 25 6.14 21.27 2.01
C ASP A 25 5.02 22.07 1.35
N GLY A 26 4.37 22.92 2.15
CA GLY A 26 3.29 23.78 1.68
C GLY A 26 1.96 23.08 1.42
N ASN A 27 1.84 21.80 1.71
CA ASN A 27 0.53 21.11 1.64
C ASN A 27 -0.33 21.53 2.84
N PRO A 28 -1.46 22.24 2.66
CA PRO A 28 -2.24 22.80 3.76
C PRO A 28 -2.90 21.74 4.65
N VAL A 29 -3.02 20.51 4.16
CA VAL A 29 -3.64 19.39 4.87
C VAL A 29 -2.59 18.50 5.50
N LEU A 30 -1.56 18.12 4.74
CA LEU A 30 -0.64 17.06 5.12
C LEU A 30 0.64 17.55 5.81
N ASP A 31 1.03 18.85 5.69
CA ASP A 31 2.23 19.39 6.33
C ASP A 31 2.03 19.62 7.84
N GLN A 32 1.80 18.54 8.55
CA GLN A 32 1.63 18.49 10.00
C GLN A 32 1.87 17.06 10.49
N ALA A 33 2.00 16.89 11.81
CA ALA A 33 2.16 15.55 12.38
C ALA A 33 0.86 14.73 12.28
N TYR A 34 1.00 13.49 11.84
CA TYR A 34 -0.05 12.48 11.82
C TYR A 34 0.42 11.27 12.61
N GLY A 35 0.00 11.19 13.87
CA GLY A 35 0.35 10.14 14.83
C GLY A 35 -0.82 9.19 15.11
N LEU A 36 -0.59 8.25 16.01
CA LEU A 36 -1.57 7.22 16.41
C LEU A 36 -2.84 7.82 17.02
N ASP A 37 -2.73 8.89 17.80
CA ASP A 37 -3.88 9.59 18.39
C ASP A 37 -4.88 10.09 17.33
N ARG A 38 -4.37 10.61 16.22
CA ARG A 38 -5.21 11.06 15.10
C ARG A 38 -5.76 9.88 14.30
N TYR A 39 -4.99 8.81 14.16
CA TYR A 39 -5.47 7.59 13.53
C TYR A 39 -6.61 6.97 14.35
N ASP A 40 -6.48 6.88 15.66
CA ASP A 40 -7.52 6.38 16.55
C ASP A 40 -8.81 7.20 16.44
N ALA A 41 -8.69 8.52 16.36
CA ALA A 41 -9.85 9.38 16.12
C ALA A 41 -10.50 9.14 14.74
N ALA A 42 -9.70 8.93 13.69
CA ALA A 42 -10.20 8.65 12.34
C ALA A 42 -10.89 7.28 12.23
N THR A 43 -10.45 6.31 13.02
CA THR A 43 -10.96 4.93 13.03
C THR A 43 -11.94 4.64 14.17
N GLU A 44 -12.37 5.66 14.92
CA GLU A 44 -13.30 5.50 16.05
C GLU A 44 -14.53 4.68 15.68
N GLY A 45 -14.83 3.63 16.48
CA GLY A 45 -15.94 2.71 16.25
C GLY A 45 -15.66 1.59 15.24
N LEU A 46 -14.45 1.49 14.69
CA LEU A 46 -13.98 0.37 13.88
C LEU A 46 -13.11 -0.56 14.74
N ASP A 47 -13.19 -1.86 14.47
CA ASP A 47 -12.34 -2.88 15.11
C ASP A 47 -11.06 -3.07 14.29
N VAL A 48 -10.08 -2.16 14.44
CA VAL A 48 -8.77 -2.27 13.78
C VAL A 48 -7.85 -3.18 14.61
N GLU A 49 -7.76 -4.44 14.21
CA GLU A 49 -6.96 -5.48 14.88
C GLU A 49 -5.46 -5.30 14.64
N ALA A 50 -5.07 -4.91 13.44
CA ALA A 50 -3.67 -4.75 13.07
C ALA A 50 -3.49 -3.71 11.97
N MET A 51 -2.28 -3.16 11.91
CA MET A 51 -1.85 -2.16 10.93
C MET A 51 -0.51 -2.57 10.31
N VAL A 52 -0.36 -2.29 9.01
CA VAL A 52 0.92 -2.33 8.30
C VAL A 52 1.31 -0.90 7.95
N PHE A 53 2.40 -0.43 8.53
CA PHE A 53 2.98 0.86 8.18
C PHE A 53 3.68 0.78 6.84
N LEU A 54 3.49 1.77 5.98
CA LEU A 54 4.23 1.98 4.76
C LEU A 54 5.09 3.23 4.85
N GLN A 55 6.34 3.13 4.40
CA GLN A 55 7.28 4.24 4.29
C GLN A 55 6.62 5.49 3.66
N CYS A 56 7.05 6.69 4.07
CA CYS A 56 6.39 7.95 3.76
C CYS A 56 7.22 8.89 2.86
N GLU A 57 8.11 8.38 2.01
CA GLU A 57 9.04 9.20 1.20
C GLU A 57 9.81 10.22 2.06
N VAL A 58 10.31 9.76 3.18
CA VAL A 58 11.26 10.52 4.00
C VAL A 58 12.52 10.83 3.19
N ASP A 59 13.26 11.89 3.56
CA ASP A 59 14.58 12.16 2.97
C ASP A 59 15.39 10.85 2.90
N PRO A 60 15.92 10.45 1.74
CA PRO A 60 16.66 9.19 1.58
C PRO A 60 17.80 8.96 2.57
N ALA A 61 18.38 10.03 3.14
CA ALA A 61 19.39 9.90 4.19
C ALA A 61 18.79 9.49 5.56
N GLN A 62 17.47 9.51 5.71
CA GLN A 62 16.75 9.26 6.97
C GLN A 62 15.88 7.99 6.95
N TYR A 63 15.92 7.17 5.92
CA TYR A 63 15.02 6.00 5.83
C TYR A 63 15.20 4.99 6.97
N GLU A 64 16.44 4.79 7.45
CA GLU A 64 16.69 3.93 8.61
C GLU A 64 16.13 4.55 9.91
N GLN A 65 16.14 5.88 10.01
CA GLN A 65 15.57 6.60 11.16
C GLN A 65 14.04 6.52 11.15
N GLU A 66 13.40 6.53 9.97
CA GLU A 66 11.96 6.29 9.85
C GLU A 66 11.62 4.87 10.33
N ALA A 67 12.35 3.85 9.86
CA ALA A 67 12.15 2.47 10.27
C ALA A 67 12.35 2.27 11.80
N GLU A 68 13.38 2.85 12.38
CA GLU A 68 13.63 2.82 13.83
C GLU A 68 12.50 3.49 14.62
N TRP A 69 12.02 4.66 14.15
CA TRP A 69 10.93 5.36 14.81
C TRP A 69 9.65 4.53 14.80
N ILE A 70 9.30 3.92 13.67
CA ILE A 70 8.11 3.07 13.55
C ILE A 70 8.23 1.79 14.39
N ALA A 71 9.42 1.17 14.42
CA ALA A 71 9.67 0.03 15.31
C ALA A 71 9.54 0.42 16.80
N GLY A 72 9.87 1.66 17.14
CA GLY A 72 9.60 2.24 18.45
C GLY A 72 8.10 2.39 18.75
N LEU A 73 7.32 2.89 17.78
CA LEU A 73 5.88 3.02 17.92
C LEU A 73 5.18 1.66 18.05
N ALA A 74 5.65 0.62 17.35
CA ALA A 74 5.11 -0.73 17.45
C ALA A 74 5.26 -1.36 18.85
N LYS A 75 6.22 -0.89 19.65
CA LYS A 75 6.35 -1.29 21.06
C LYS A 75 5.31 -0.59 21.96
N VAL A 76 4.78 0.55 21.53
CA VAL A 76 3.76 1.32 22.25
C VAL A 76 2.37 0.88 21.84
N ASP A 77 2.15 0.70 20.54
CA ASP A 77 0.89 0.21 19.98
C ASP A 77 1.12 -1.15 19.27
N PRO A 78 0.75 -2.26 19.91
CA PRO A 78 0.96 -3.59 19.36
C PRO A 78 0.08 -3.92 18.13
N ARG A 79 -0.81 -3.01 17.71
CA ARG A 79 -1.54 -3.14 16.44
C ARG A 79 -0.62 -2.91 15.23
N ILE A 80 0.50 -2.19 15.36
CA ILE A 80 1.51 -2.07 14.29
C ILE A 80 2.26 -3.41 14.20
N LYS A 81 1.79 -4.29 13.33
CA LYS A 81 2.29 -5.66 13.17
C LYS A 81 3.20 -5.86 11.96
N GLY A 82 3.22 -4.89 11.08
CA GLY A 82 4.03 -4.91 9.88
C GLY A 82 4.58 -3.55 9.53
N MET A 83 5.74 -3.56 8.87
CA MET A 83 6.36 -2.38 8.28
C MET A 83 6.83 -2.73 6.88
N VAL A 84 6.50 -1.88 5.93
CA VAL A 84 7.07 -1.85 4.59
C VAL A 84 7.96 -0.62 4.52
N ALA A 85 9.27 -0.83 4.60
CA ALA A 85 10.26 0.23 4.67
C ALA A 85 10.71 0.69 3.26
N TRP A 86 11.41 1.81 3.19
CA TRP A 86 12.10 2.23 1.98
C TRP A 86 13.51 1.62 1.92
N ALA A 87 13.97 1.24 0.73
CA ALA A 87 15.36 0.89 0.47
C ALA A 87 15.75 1.29 -0.96
N PRO A 88 17.04 1.61 -1.22
CA PRO A 88 17.52 2.06 -2.53
C PRO A 88 17.71 0.87 -3.49
N LEU A 89 16.59 0.29 -3.96
CA LEU A 89 16.58 -0.92 -4.80
C LEU A 89 17.34 -0.75 -6.12
N GLU A 90 17.47 0.48 -6.61
CA GLU A 90 18.28 0.84 -7.79
C GLU A 90 19.79 0.57 -7.62
N LYS A 91 20.26 0.24 -6.42
CA LYS A 91 21.64 -0.23 -6.18
C LYS A 91 21.86 -1.67 -6.66
N GLY A 92 20.84 -2.32 -7.17
CA GLY A 92 20.93 -3.73 -7.56
C GLY A 92 21.23 -4.61 -6.35
N ARG A 93 21.99 -5.66 -6.54
CA ARG A 93 22.35 -6.62 -5.47
C ARG A 93 23.05 -5.96 -4.25
N ALA A 94 23.67 -4.80 -4.44
CA ALA A 94 24.32 -4.10 -3.31
C ALA A 94 23.33 -3.60 -2.26
N VAL A 95 22.03 -3.53 -2.56
CA VAL A 95 20.97 -3.20 -1.60
C VAL A 95 20.84 -4.20 -0.45
N ALA A 96 21.40 -5.41 -0.59
CA ALA A 96 21.36 -6.44 0.46
C ALA A 96 21.84 -5.91 1.82
N ALA A 97 22.90 -5.08 1.84
CA ALA A 97 23.41 -4.50 3.07
C ALA A 97 22.43 -3.48 3.71
N ASP A 98 21.67 -2.74 2.89
CA ASP A 98 20.63 -1.82 3.35
C ASP A 98 19.44 -2.61 3.94
N VAL A 99 19.01 -3.66 3.25
CA VAL A 99 17.92 -4.56 3.69
C VAL A 99 18.29 -5.32 4.96
N GLU A 100 19.54 -5.79 5.09
CA GLU A 100 20.02 -6.46 6.32
C GLU A 100 19.91 -5.54 7.55
N ARG A 101 20.23 -4.24 7.41
CA ARG A 101 20.06 -3.28 8.50
C ARG A 101 18.60 -3.09 8.88
N LEU A 102 17.68 -3.01 7.91
CA LEU A 102 16.25 -2.91 8.14
C LEU A 102 15.66 -4.20 8.74
N ALA A 103 16.18 -5.37 8.36
CA ALA A 103 15.73 -6.67 8.83
C ALA A 103 15.98 -6.93 10.33
N ARG A 104 16.71 -6.02 11.01
CA ARG A 104 16.83 -6.03 12.48
C ARG A 104 15.53 -5.68 13.20
N HIS A 105 14.56 -5.13 12.49
CA HIS A 105 13.24 -4.83 13.02
C HIS A 105 12.30 -6.00 12.77
N ASP A 106 11.86 -6.67 13.82
CA ASP A 106 11.00 -7.88 13.76
C ASP A 106 9.69 -7.65 12.99
N ILE A 107 9.24 -6.41 12.87
CA ILE A 107 8.02 -6.02 12.15
C ILE A 107 8.25 -5.78 10.66
N LEU A 108 9.48 -5.84 10.14
CA LEU A 108 9.73 -5.67 8.70
C LEU A 108 9.05 -6.81 7.91
N ARG A 109 8.25 -6.44 6.92
CA ARG A 109 7.50 -7.40 6.08
C ARG A 109 7.75 -7.22 4.59
N GLY A 110 8.11 -6.01 4.17
CA GLY A 110 8.34 -5.70 2.77
C GLY A 110 9.15 -4.42 2.59
N ILE A 111 9.43 -4.13 1.33
CA ILE A 111 10.09 -2.90 0.89
C ILE A 111 9.20 -2.22 -0.14
N ARG A 112 9.13 -0.88 -0.08
CA ARG A 112 8.51 -0.05 -1.11
C ARG A 112 9.49 1.03 -1.57
N ARG A 113 9.76 1.06 -2.86
CA ARG A 113 10.41 2.17 -3.57
C ARG A 113 9.37 2.73 -4.53
N ILE A 114 8.86 3.92 -4.26
CA ILE A 114 7.82 4.56 -5.09
C ILE A 114 8.40 4.83 -6.49
N ILE A 115 7.66 4.41 -7.50
CA ILE A 115 8.03 4.54 -8.92
C ILE A 115 7.20 5.64 -9.60
N GLN A 116 6.01 5.95 -9.11
CA GLN A 116 5.07 6.89 -9.74
C GLN A 116 5.65 8.28 -10.03
N PHE A 117 6.68 8.70 -9.31
CA PHE A 117 7.33 10.01 -9.49
C PHE A 117 8.57 9.96 -10.39
N GLU A 118 8.96 8.78 -10.85
CA GLU A 118 10.08 8.64 -11.77
C GLU A 118 9.70 9.20 -13.14
N PRO A 119 10.51 10.11 -13.71
CA PRO A 119 10.23 10.67 -15.03
C PRO A 119 10.40 9.65 -16.16
N ASP A 120 11.18 8.59 -15.89
CA ASP A 120 11.44 7.49 -16.81
C ASP A 120 10.42 6.36 -16.52
N LEU A 121 9.45 6.18 -17.42
CA LEU A 121 8.46 5.11 -17.28
C LEU A 121 9.06 3.70 -17.33
N ASP A 122 10.28 3.56 -17.89
CA ASP A 122 11.01 2.28 -17.92
C ASP A 122 11.84 2.04 -16.66
N PHE A 123 11.77 2.90 -15.66
CA PHE A 123 12.57 2.80 -14.43
C PHE A 123 12.53 1.41 -13.80
N CYS A 124 11.34 0.81 -13.67
CA CYS A 124 11.19 -0.52 -13.09
C CYS A 124 11.78 -1.65 -13.96
N LEU A 125 12.09 -1.39 -15.23
CA LEU A 125 12.71 -2.35 -16.14
C LEU A 125 14.24 -2.27 -16.16
N ARG A 126 14.83 -1.33 -15.41
CA ARG A 126 16.29 -1.23 -15.30
C ARG A 126 16.85 -2.50 -14.66
N PRO A 127 17.92 -3.09 -15.23
CA PRO A 127 18.47 -4.34 -14.70
C PRO A 127 18.84 -4.26 -13.21
N ASP A 128 19.44 -3.14 -12.77
CA ASP A 128 19.83 -2.97 -11.38
C ASP A 128 18.59 -2.90 -10.46
N PHE A 129 17.50 -2.25 -10.89
CA PHE A 129 16.27 -2.21 -10.10
C PHE A 129 15.64 -3.62 -9.97
N ILE A 130 15.59 -4.39 -11.07
CA ILE A 130 15.11 -5.77 -11.09
C ILE A 130 15.93 -6.63 -10.11
N GLU A 131 17.27 -6.55 -10.17
CA GLU A 131 18.15 -7.28 -9.25
C GLU A 131 17.99 -6.84 -7.79
N GLY A 132 17.77 -5.54 -7.56
CA GLY A 132 17.48 -5.02 -6.22
C GLY A 132 16.19 -5.59 -5.63
N VAL A 133 15.12 -5.64 -6.43
CA VAL A 133 13.86 -6.26 -5.99
C VAL A 133 14.02 -7.78 -5.80
N ARG A 134 14.73 -8.46 -6.71
CA ARG A 134 15.00 -9.89 -6.59
C ARG A 134 15.73 -10.27 -5.30
N THR A 135 16.62 -9.39 -4.83
CA THR A 135 17.35 -9.58 -3.57
C THR A 135 16.40 -9.72 -2.37
N LEU A 136 15.19 -9.17 -2.41
CA LEU A 136 14.20 -9.26 -1.32
C LEU A 136 13.78 -10.71 -1.02
N ALA A 137 13.84 -11.61 -2.01
CA ALA A 137 13.54 -13.02 -1.81
C ALA A 137 14.49 -13.69 -0.80
N GLU A 138 15.75 -13.25 -0.74
CA GLU A 138 16.75 -13.79 0.20
C GLU A 138 16.41 -13.47 1.65
N PHE A 139 15.64 -12.40 1.86
CA PHE A 139 15.16 -11.94 3.18
C PHE A 139 13.71 -12.36 3.46
N GLY A 140 13.04 -13.02 2.51
CA GLY A 140 11.63 -13.37 2.63
C GLY A 140 10.70 -12.17 2.68
N LEU A 141 11.07 -11.05 2.06
CA LEU A 141 10.30 -9.80 2.04
C LEU A 141 9.45 -9.67 0.78
N SER A 142 8.33 -8.93 0.89
CA SER A 142 7.52 -8.53 -0.25
C SER A 142 8.03 -7.24 -0.89
N PHE A 143 7.57 -6.99 -2.12
CA PHE A 143 7.70 -5.69 -2.78
C PHE A 143 6.33 -5.05 -2.98
N ASP A 144 6.14 -3.84 -2.44
CA ASP A 144 4.92 -3.06 -2.63
C ASP A 144 5.11 -2.13 -3.85
N ILE A 145 4.32 -2.38 -4.91
CA ILE A 145 4.39 -1.67 -6.19
C ILE A 145 3.56 -0.40 -6.11
N CYS A 146 4.21 0.75 -6.00
CA CYS A 146 3.55 2.05 -5.99
C CYS A 146 3.83 2.81 -7.29
N VAL A 147 2.85 2.83 -8.17
CA VAL A 147 2.89 3.40 -9.52
C VAL A 147 1.57 4.12 -9.83
N ASP A 148 1.50 4.81 -10.95
CA ASP A 148 0.24 5.24 -11.57
C ASP A 148 -0.05 4.46 -12.87
N HIS A 149 -1.24 4.68 -13.44
CA HIS A 149 -1.72 3.98 -14.63
C HIS A 149 -0.77 4.02 -15.83
N ARG A 150 0.07 5.04 -15.96
CA ARG A 150 1.03 5.18 -17.07
C ARG A 150 2.13 4.12 -17.02
N HIS A 151 2.45 3.62 -15.84
CA HIS A 151 3.49 2.62 -15.61
C HIS A 151 3.00 1.18 -15.79
N MET A 152 1.67 0.94 -15.82
CA MET A 152 1.11 -0.41 -15.73
C MET A 152 1.62 -1.37 -16.80
N ALA A 153 1.82 -0.89 -18.04
CA ALA A 153 2.38 -1.72 -19.12
C ALA A 153 3.80 -2.23 -18.81
N ASN A 154 4.59 -1.44 -18.11
CA ASN A 154 5.95 -1.81 -17.70
C ASN A 154 5.96 -2.64 -16.40
N VAL A 155 5.02 -2.37 -15.50
CA VAL A 155 4.80 -3.20 -14.29
C VAL A 155 4.49 -4.66 -14.67
N LEU A 156 3.69 -4.90 -15.70
CA LEU A 156 3.43 -6.25 -16.23
C LEU A 156 4.72 -6.97 -16.61
N LYS A 157 5.59 -6.30 -17.37
CA LYS A 157 6.88 -6.86 -17.81
C LYS A 157 7.84 -7.06 -16.63
N PHE A 158 7.84 -6.13 -15.69
CA PHE A 158 8.67 -6.16 -14.49
C PHE A 158 8.27 -7.32 -13.58
N ALA A 159 7.00 -7.40 -13.18
CA ALA A 159 6.52 -8.42 -12.26
C ALA A 159 6.70 -9.85 -12.84
N ALA A 160 6.49 -10.02 -14.14
CA ALA A 160 6.70 -11.31 -14.79
C ALA A 160 8.16 -11.83 -14.74
N GLN A 161 9.14 -10.95 -14.52
CA GLN A 161 10.55 -11.33 -14.45
C GLN A 161 11.00 -11.77 -13.04
N ILE A 162 10.17 -11.55 -12.01
CA ILE A 162 10.56 -11.76 -10.59
C ILE A 162 9.47 -12.57 -9.87
N PRO A 163 9.17 -13.80 -10.31
CA PRO A 163 8.10 -14.60 -9.71
C PRO A 163 8.42 -15.10 -8.29
N GLU A 164 9.68 -15.03 -7.88
CA GLU A 164 10.17 -15.44 -6.56
C GLU A 164 9.87 -14.44 -5.44
N VAL A 165 9.53 -13.19 -5.76
CA VAL A 165 9.21 -12.14 -4.78
C VAL A 165 7.70 -11.94 -4.73
N PRO A 166 7.04 -12.12 -3.58
CA PRO A 166 5.64 -11.73 -3.42
C PRO A 166 5.48 -10.23 -3.65
N MET A 167 4.56 -9.84 -4.53
CA MET A 167 4.31 -8.44 -4.85
C MET A 167 2.88 -8.05 -4.54
N ILE A 168 2.67 -6.78 -4.23
CA ILE A 168 1.34 -6.22 -4.08
C ILE A 168 1.25 -4.86 -4.76
N LEU A 169 0.24 -4.69 -5.60
CA LEU A 169 -0.04 -3.42 -6.26
C LEU A 169 -0.77 -2.49 -5.29
N ASP A 170 -0.15 -1.36 -4.93
CA ASP A 170 -0.77 -0.31 -4.14
C ASP A 170 -1.86 0.43 -4.93
N HIS A 171 -2.94 0.84 -4.25
CA HIS A 171 -3.95 1.78 -4.75
C HIS A 171 -4.57 1.38 -6.10
N ILE A 172 -4.75 0.05 -6.32
CA ILE A 172 -5.24 -0.47 -7.61
C ILE A 172 -4.46 0.07 -8.84
N GLY A 173 -3.18 0.47 -8.65
CA GLY A 173 -2.34 1.02 -9.72
C GLY A 173 -2.71 2.44 -10.15
N LYS A 174 -3.40 3.20 -9.31
CA LYS A 174 -3.75 4.62 -9.48
C LYS A 174 -4.30 4.94 -10.88
N PRO A 175 -5.52 4.44 -11.22
CA PRO A 175 -6.19 4.74 -12.48
C PRO A 175 -6.52 6.24 -12.63
N ALA A 176 -6.65 6.73 -13.85
CA ALA A 176 -7.03 8.12 -14.15
C ALA A 176 -8.53 8.34 -13.88
N ILE A 177 -8.95 8.29 -12.62
CA ILE A 177 -10.35 8.40 -12.21
C ILE A 177 -10.89 9.78 -12.52
N ALA A 178 -10.15 10.84 -12.19
CA ALA A 178 -10.57 12.22 -12.44
C ALA A 178 -10.85 12.50 -13.92
N ASP A 179 -10.20 11.76 -14.82
CA ASP A 179 -10.40 11.87 -16.27
C ASP A 179 -11.49 10.91 -16.79
N GLY A 180 -12.05 10.05 -15.95
CA GLY A 180 -13.03 9.03 -16.31
C GLY A 180 -12.49 7.93 -17.23
N VAL A 181 -11.15 7.74 -17.28
CA VAL A 181 -10.49 6.82 -18.20
C VAL A 181 -10.34 5.44 -17.56
N MET A 182 -11.00 4.44 -18.18
CA MET A 182 -10.97 3.06 -17.69
C MET A 182 -9.91 2.21 -18.41
N GLU A 183 -9.78 2.37 -19.72
CA GLU A 183 -8.79 1.61 -20.51
C GLU A 183 -7.56 2.48 -20.84
N PRO A 184 -6.37 1.87 -20.92
CA PRO A 184 -6.06 0.44 -20.89
C PRO A 184 -5.89 -0.15 -19.47
N TRP A 185 -6.06 0.64 -18.40
CA TRP A 185 -5.81 0.23 -17.01
C TRP A 185 -6.62 -1.03 -16.64
N ALA A 186 -7.91 -1.11 -16.95
CA ALA A 186 -8.75 -2.25 -16.61
C ALA A 186 -8.22 -3.56 -17.23
N SER A 187 -7.89 -3.53 -18.52
CA SER A 187 -7.29 -4.68 -19.21
C SER A 187 -5.93 -5.06 -18.59
N GLN A 188 -5.13 -4.09 -18.19
CA GLN A 188 -3.83 -4.32 -17.54
C GLN A 188 -3.95 -4.90 -16.13
N MET A 189 -5.00 -4.53 -15.37
CA MET A 189 -5.32 -5.15 -14.08
C MET A 189 -5.59 -6.65 -14.22
N HIS A 190 -6.38 -7.05 -15.22
CA HIS A 190 -6.62 -8.47 -15.51
C HIS A 190 -5.34 -9.21 -15.89
N GLN A 191 -4.49 -8.62 -16.74
CA GLN A 191 -3.21 -9.22 -17.12
C GLN A 191 -2.27 -9.36 -15.92
N LEU A 192 -2.20 -8.35 -15.04
CA LEU A 192 -1.36 -8.41 -13.83
C LEU A 192 -1.86 -9.49 -12.86
N ALA A 193 -3.17 -9.66 -12.78
CA ALA A 193 -3.78 -10.70 -11.97
C ALA A 193 -3.54 -12.13 -12.46
N GLU A 194 -3.08 -12.33 -13.71
CA GLU A 194 -2.63 -13.65 -14.20
C GLU A 194 -1.32 -14.10 -13.50
N LEU A 195 -0.57 -13.18 -12.91
CA LEU A 195 0.64 -13.48 -12.16
C LEU A 195 0.30 -13.90 -10.73
N PRO A 196 0.50 -15.17 -10.33
CA PRO A 196 -0.01 -15.71 -9.06
C PRO A 196 0.66 -15.12 -7.81
N HIS A 197 1.88 -14.56 -7.95
CA HIS A 197 2.64 -13.94 -6.88
C HIS A 197 2.26 -12.45 -6.66
N VAL A 198 1.33 -11.90 -7.46
CA VAL A 198 0.87 -10.51 -7.34
C VAL A 198 -0.50 -10.46 -6.67
N SER A 199 -0.61 -9.61 -5.66
CA SER A 199 -1.86 -9.24 -4.97
C SER A 199 -2.18 -7.77 -5.23
N CYS A 200 -3.33 -7.28 -4.74
CA CYS A 200 -3.74 -5.90 -4.94
C CYS A 200 -4.33 -5.30 -3.65
N LYS A 201 -3.92 -4.08 -3.31
CA LYS A 201 -4.54 -3.26 -2.25
C LYS A 201 -5.64 -2.39 -2.85
N ILE A 202 -6.80 -2.46 -2.23
CA ILE A 202 -7.88 -1.52 -2.47
C ILE A 202 -7.76 -0.41 -1.44
N SER A 203 -7.02 0.63 -1.82
CA SER A 203 -6.65 1.79 -1.00
C SER A 203 -6.47 3.01 -1.89
N GLY A 204 -6.50 4.24 -1.36
CA GLY A 204 -6.14 5.46 -2.08
C GLY A 204 -6.96 5.76 -3.35
N VAL A 205 -8.15 5.14 -3.53
CA VAL A 205 -8.92 5.28 -4.78
C VAL A 205 -9.48 6.69 -4.93
N ALA A 206 -9.98 7.28 -3.86
CA ALA A 206 -10.55 8.62 -3.88
C ALA A 206 -9.50 9.71 -4.15
N THR A 207 -8.21 9.45 -3.87
CA THR A 207 -7.14 10.42 -4.13
C THR A 207 -6.84 10.60 -5.63
N GLU A 208 -7.25 9.65 -6.45
CA GLU A 208 -7.10 9.70 -7.91
C GLU A 208 -8.32 10.30 -8.63
N ALA A 209 -9.38 10.62 -7.89
CA ALA A 209 -10.59 11.24 -8.39
C ALA A 209 -10.56 12.77 -8.26
N ASP A 210 -11.55 13.47 -8.81
CA ASP A 210 -11.75 14.90 -8.52
C ASP A 210 -12.17 15.07 -7.05
N HIS A 211 -11.26 15.53 -6.21
CA HIS A 211 -11.47 15.65 -4.76
C HIS A 211 -12.73 16.42 -4.37
N ALA A 212 -13.20 17.34 -5.21
CA ALA A 212 -14.37 18.16 -4.93
C ALA A 212 -15.69 17.54 -5.42
N ASN A 213 -15.65 16.69 -6.45
CA ASN A 213 -16.87 16.31 -7.20
C ASN A 213 -17.03 14.79 -7.43
N TRP A 214 -16.15 13.93 -6.91
CA TRP A 214 -16.28 12.50 -7.10
C TRP A 214 -17.58 11.93 -6.51
N THR A 215 -18.06 10.85 -7.08
CA THR A 215 -19.24 10.11 -6.60
C THR A 215 -18.87 8.71 -6.12
N GLU A 216 -19.66 8.14 -5.20
CA GLU A 216 -19.42 6.77 -4.72
C GLU A 216 -19.51 5.75 -5.86
N ASP A 217 -20.46 5.93 -6.78
CA ASP A 217 -20.62 5.03 -7.93
C ASP A 217 -19.41 5.07 -8.87
N GLU A 218 -18.76 6.23 -8.99
CA GLU A 218 -17.52 6.35 -9.74
C GLU A 218 -16.40 5.52 -9.10
N LEU A 219 -16.15 5.69 -7.81
CA LEU A 219 -15.12 4.93 -7.09
C LEU A 219 -15.41 3.41 -7.10
N LYS A 220 -16.68 3.04 -6.87
CA LYS A 220 -17.12 1.63 -6.86
C LYS A 220 -16.83 0.92 -8.19
N ARG A 221 -16.96 1.60 -9.33
CA ARG A 221 -16.65 1.00 -10.65
C ARG A 221 -15.19 0.58 -10.77
N TYR A 222 -14.26 1.41 -10.30
CA TYR A 222 -12.82 1.06 -10.33
C TYR A 222 -12.47 -0.02 -9.30
N VAL A 223 -13.07 0.03 -8.12
CA VAL A 223 -12.93 -1.02 -7.11
C VAL A 223 -13.42 -2.37 -7.64
N GLN A 224 -14.56 -2.38 -8.36
CA GLN A 224 -15.13 -3.60 -8.92
C GLN A 224 -14.19 -4.25 -9.95
N VAL A 225 -13.53 -3.46 -10.83
CA VAL A 225 -12.53 -3.99 -11.77
C VAL A 225 -11.40 -4.71 -11.02
N ALA A 226 -10.91 -4.15 -9.91
CA ALA A 226 -9.84 -4.78 -9.13
C ALA A 226 -10.31 -6.09 -8.47
N LEU A 227 -11.55 -6.12 -7.95
CA LEU A 227 -12.17 -7.33 -7.40
C LEU A 227 -12.38 -8.40 -8.47
N ASP A 228 -12.86 -8.03 -9.65
CA ASP A 228 -13.09 -8.96 -10.76
C ASP A 228 -11.78 -9.55 -11.29
N ALA A 229 -10.72 -8.74 -11.33
CA ALA A 229 -9.41 -9.17 -11.82
C ALA A 229 -8.71 -10.11 -10.82
N PHE A 230 -8.55 -9.71 -9.58
CA PHE A 230 -7.73 -10.43 -8.59
C PHE A 230 -8.53 -11.45 -7.76
N GLY A 231 -9.85 -11.36 -7.74
CA GLY A 231 -10.72 -12.17 -6.90
C GLY A 231 -10.47 -11.95 -5.39
N PHE A 232 -11.33 -12.54 -4.57
CA PHE A 232 -11.27 -12.38 -3.11
C PHE A 232 -10.05 -13.04 -2.43
N ASP A 233 -9.24 -13.80 -3.14
CA ASP A 233 -8.07 -14.46 -2.56
C ASP A 233 -6.82 -13.56 -2.57
N ARG A 234 -6.80 -12.51 -3.40
CA ARG A 234 -5.62 -11.68 -3.61
C ARG A 234 -5.87 -10.17 -3.54
N VAL A 235 -7.02 -9.77 -2.99
CA VAL A 235 -7.32 -8.36 -2.67
C VAL A 235 -7.31 -8.15 -1.17
N MET A 236 -6.93 -6.95 -0.71
CA MET A 236 -6.99 -6.59 0.69
C MET A 236 -7.26 -5.10 0.89
N PHE A 237 -7.80 -4.76 2.04
CA PHE A 237 -8.10 -3.40 2.46
C PHE A 237 -6.84 -2.60 2.79
N GLY A 238 -6.84 -1.32 2.43
CA GLY A 238 -5.91 -0.32 2.92
C GLY A 238 -6.60 1.04 3.10
N GLY A 239 -6.26 1.72 4.19
CA GLY A 239 -6.83 3.02 4.51
C GLY A 239 -6.21 4.17 3.73
N ASP A 240 -4.93 4.06 3.39
CA ASP A 240 -4.10 5.13 2.83
C ASP A 240 -4.13 6.41 3.69
N TRP A 241 -4.37 6.23 4.97
CA TRP A 241 -4.41 7.32 5.91
C TRP A 241 -2.97 7.73 6.31
N PRO A 242 -2.65 9.04 6.40
CA PRO A 242 -3.55 10.18 6.25
C PRO A 242 -3.59 10.78 4.83
N VAL A 243 -2.92 10.21 3.84
CA VAL A 243 -2.91 10.76 2.46
C VAL A 243 -4.34 10.91 1.94
N ALA A 244 -5.17 9.91 2.19
CA ALA A 244 -6.57 9.88 1.75
C ALA A 244 -7.46 11.00 2.34
N VAL A 245 -7.09 11.63 3.47
CA VAL A 245 -7.94 12.67 4.09
C VAL A 245 -8.11 13.90 3.20
N GLN A 246 -7.28 14.07 2.18
CA GLN A 246 -7.43 15.13 1.18
C GLN A 246 -8.68 14.96 0.31
N ALA A 247 -9.19 13.73 0.21
CA ALA A 247 -10.31 13.38 -0.67
C ALA A 247 -11.47 12.71 0.06
N ILE A 248 -11.19 11.93 1.12
CA ILE A 248 -12.22 11.14 1.80
C ILE A 248 -11.84 10.88 3.27
N GLU A 249 -12.85 10.85 4.15
CA GLU A 249 -12.69 10.40 5.52
C GLU A 249 -12.56 8.87 5.59
N PHE A 250 -11.74 8.37 6.52
CA PHE A 250 -11.46 6.93 6.68
C PHE A 250 -12.74 6.09 6.81
N ARG A 251 -13.65 6.50 7.70
CA ARG A 251 -14.90 5.74 7.92
C ARG A 251 -15.84 5.76 6.71
N ARG A 252 -15.83 6.83 5.92
CA ARG A 252 -16.58 6.89 4.67
C ARG A 252 -16.00 5.92 3.64
N TRP A 253 -14.66 5.85 3.53
CA TRP A 253 -13.99 4.87 2.67
C TRP A 253 -14.37 3.45 3.05
N VAL A 254 -14.29 3.11 4.34
CA VAL A 254 -14.73 1.80 4.86
C VAL A 254 -16.19 1.52 4.52
N ALA A 255 -17.09 2.50 4.65
CA ALA A 255 -18.50 2.32 4.34
C ALA A 255 -18.77 2.06 2.86
N ILE A 256 -18.06 2.75 1.95
CA ILE A 256 -18.14 2.51 0.50
C ILE A 256 -17.70 1.09 0.16
N LEU A 257 -16.58 0.64 0.72
CA LEU A 257 -16.10 -0.73 0.48
C LEU A 257 -17.03 -1.79 1.08
N ASP A 258 -17.61 -1.53 2.25
CA ASP A 258 -18.58 -2.42 2.85
C ASP A 258 -19.84 -2.59 1.98
N ASP A 259 -20.26 -1.52 1.30
CA ASP A 259 -21.37 -1.54 0.34
C ASP A 259 -21.00 -2.30 -0.95
N VAL A 260 -19.79 -2.07 -1.51
CA VAL A 260 -19.28 -2.86 -2.65
C VAL A 260 -19.30 -4.36 -2.34
N LEU A 261 -18.97 -4.72 -1.11
CA LEU A 261 -18.94 -6.12 -0.64
C LEU A 261 -20.30 -6.64 -0.16
N ALA A 262 -21.40 -5.93 -0.39
CA ALA A 262 -22.73 -6.32 0.15
C ALA A 262 -23.20 -7.69 -0.32
N SER A 263 -22.85 -8.09 -1.55
CA SER A 263 -23.19 -9.39 -2.12
C SER A 263 -22.18 -10.50 -1.84
N ALA A 264 -21.01 -10.16 -1.26
CA ALA A 264 -19.97 -11.13 -0.95
C ALA A 264 -20.35 -11.97 0.28
N THR A 265 -19.91 -13.23 0.29
CA THR A 265 -20.07 -14.14 1.43
C THR A 265 -19.27 -13.65 2.64
N ASP A 266 -19.63 -14.09 3.85
CA ASP A 266 -18.88 -13.76 5.06
C ASP A 266 -17.41 -14.20 4.97
N ALA A 267 -17.12 -15.32 4.29
CA ALA A 267 -15.75 -15.79 4.07
C ALA A 267 -14.96 -14.86 3.15
N GLU A 268 -15.55 -14.37 2.06
CA GLU A 268 -14.91 -13.41 1.14
C GLU A 268 -14.68 -12.06 1.81
N ARG A 269 -15.67 -11.57 2.56
CA ARG A 269 -15.54 -10.33 3.35
C ARG A 269 -14.40 -10.45 4.36
N ARG A 270 -14.27 -11.58 5.07
CA ARG A 270 -13.20 -11.83 6.03
C ARG A 270 -11.83 -11.88 5.34
N LYS A 271 -11.73 -12.50 4.14
CA LYS A 271 -10.50 -12.48 3.34
C LYS A 271 -10.08 -11.05 3.00
N PHE A 272 -11.01 -10.23 2.51
CA PHE A 272 -10.76 -8.85 2.13
C PHE A 272 -10.32 -7.97 3.31
N TRP A 273 -11.06 -8.03 4.43
CA TRP A 273 -10.81 -7.16 5.57
C TRP A 273 -9.63 -7.60 6.44
N ARG A 274 -9.23 -8.87 6.36
CA ARG A 274 -8.27 -9.43 7.32
C ARG A 274 -7.35 -10.52 6.77
N ASP A 275 -7.92 -11.68 6.36
CA ASP A 275 -7.15 -12.92 6.23
C ASP A 275 -6.07 -12.85 5.14
N ASN A 276 -6.32 -12.13 4.04
CA ASN A 276 -5.32 -11.93 2.97
C ASN A 276 -4.14 -11.09 3.46
N ALA A 277 -4.41 -10.05 4.23
CA ALA A 277 -3.38 -9.21 4.83
C ALA A 277 -2.49 -10.01 5.79
N VAL A 278 -3.13 -10.78 6.69
CA VAL A 278 -2.43 -11.66 7.64
C VAL A 278 -1.54 -12.65 6.91
N ARG A 279 -2.04 -13.29 5.86
CA ARG A 279 -1.30 -14.25 5.05
C ARG A 279 -0.14 -13.59 4.28
N PHE A 280 -0.42 -12.49 3.56
CA PHE A 280 0.55 -11.83 2.70
C PHE A 280 1.71 -11.25 3.48
N TYR A 281 1.42 -10.48 4.52
CA TYR A 281 2.44 -9.85 5.36
C TYR A 281 2.90 -10.72 6.53
N ARG A 282 2.41 -11.96 6.65
CA ARG A 282 2.76 -12.89 7.74
C ARG A 282 2.61 -12.25 9.12
N LEU A 283 1.45 -11.62 9.35
CA LEU A 283 1.18 -10.91 10.58
C LEU A 283 0.83 -11.89 11.71
N GLU A 284 1.41 -11.66 12.89
CA GLU A 284 1.00 -12.37 14.10
C GLU A 284 -0.27 -11.69 14.64
N THR A 285 -1.42 -12.34 14.48
CA THR A 285 -2.71 -11.87 15.00
C THR A 285 -3.22 -12.83 16.07
N ALA A 286 -4.12 -12.35 16.94
CA ALA A 286 -4.80 -13.22 17.89
C ALA A 286 -5.59 -14.32 17.13
N ARG A 287 -5.50 -15.57 17.62
CA ARG A 287 -6.21 -16.71 17.05
C ARG A 287 -7.68 -16.67 17.44
#